data_8773560a6807b061b9792009c30f3b89
#
_entry.id   8773560a6807b061b9792009c30f3b89
#
_cell.length_a   1.000
_cell.length_b   1.000
_cell.length_c   1.000
_cell.angle_alpha   90.00
_cell.angle_beta   90.00
_cell.angle_gamma   90.00
#
_symmetry.space_group_name_H-M   'P 1'
#
loop_
_entity.id
_entity.type
_entity.pdbx_description
1 polymer ?
#
loop_
_entity_poly.entity_id
_entity_poly.type
_entity_poly.pdbx_seq_one_letter_code
_entity_poly.pdbx_strand_id
1 'polypeptide(L)'
;KDLPFSKNELIDRLPTYLPKSTYHGDFTLENLIFNEESFTMIDPVSIEYDSYIFDLAKLRQDLNCKWFLRDKNIKLDVKLQNLEDQIFSKFGFAKNDYLLILMLLRVYLHTKDGDSNRKFILKEINRLWK
;
A
#
# COMPACT_ATOMS: atom_id res chain seq x y z
N LYS A 1 -9.01 -8.76 -16.06
CA LYS A 1 -8.45 -9.58 -17.13
C LYS A 1 -6.96 -9.73 -17.03
N ASP A 2 -6.28 -8.62 -16.77
CA ASP A 2 -4.82 -8.62 -16.67
C ASP A 2 -4.33 -9.04 -15.29
N LEU A 3 -5.26 -9.29 -14.39
CA LEU A 3 -4.94 -9.67 -13.02
C LEU A 3 -4.73 -11.19 -12.93
N PRO A 4 -3.80 -11.64 -12.08
CA PRO A 4 -3.51 -13.07 -11.93
C PRO A 4 -4.55 -13.84 -11.09
N PHE A 5 -5.64 -13.20 -10.71
CA PHE A 5 -6.66 -13.77 -9.84
C PHE A 5 -8.04 -13.23 -10.22
N SER A 6 -9.07 -13.95 -9.82
CA SER A 6 -10.45 -13.48 -9.87
C SER A 6 -10.78 -12.71 -8.58
N LYS A 7 -11.89 -11.99 -8.61
CA LYS A 7 -12.41 -11.30 -7.44
C LYS A 7 -12.58 -12.25 -6.25
N ASN A 8 -13.15 -13.42 -6.50
CA ASN A 8 -13.41 -14.38 -5.42
C ASN A 8 -12.12 -14.95 -4.84
N GLU A 9 -11.12 -15.20 -5.67
CA GLU A 9 -9.83 -15.68 -5.19
C GLU A 9 -9.16 -14.67 -4.27
N LEU A 10 -9.22 -13.39 -4.61
CA LEU A 10 -8.68 -12.35 -3.74
C LEU A 10 -9.47 -12.26 -2.42
N ILE A 11 -10.80 -12.26 -2.51
CA ILE A 11 -11.66 -12.18 -1.32
C ILE A 11 -11.35 -13.33 -0.36
N ASP A 12 -11.16 -14.54 -0.89
CA ASP A 12 -10.87 -15.71 -0.06
C ASP A 12 -9.56 -15.60 0.71
N ARG A 13 -8.64 -14.77 0.23
CA ARG A 13 -7.33 -14.58 0.87
C ARG A 13 -7.24 -13.35 1.75
N LEU A 14 -8.22 -12.48 1.68
CA LEU A 14 -8.26 -11.31 2.55
C LEU A 14 -8.72 -11.70 3.96
N PRO A 15 -8.24 -11.01 4.99
CA PRO A 15 -8.72 -11.28 6.34
C PRO A 15 -10.21 -11.01 6.45
N THR A 16 -10.91 -11.87 7.18
CA THR A 16 -12.37 -11.77 7.38
C THR A 16 -12.73 -10.79 8.47
N TYR A 17 -11.77 -10.39 9.29
CA TYR A 17 -11.98 -9.48 10.40
C TYR A 17 -10.78 -8.57 10.59
N LEU A 18 -11.03 -7.30 10.77
CA LEU A 18 -10.03 -6.30 11.13
C LEU A 18 -10.58 -5.43 12.27
N PRO A 19 -9.71 -5.00 13.22
CA PRO A 19 -10.18 -4.16 14.31
C PRO A 19 -10.62 -2.80 13.80
N LYS A 20 -11.77 -2.36 14.28
CA LYS A 20 -12.25 -1.01 14.02
C LYS A 20 -11.40 -0.02 14.80
N SER A 21 -10.99 1.05 14.16
CA SER A 21 -10.12 2.06 14.78
C SER A 21 -10.19 3.38 14.04
N THR A 22 -9.53 4.39 14.59
CA THR A 22 -9.23 5.60 13.83
C THR A 22 -8.28 5.24 12.68
N TYR A 23 -8.31 6.03 11.63
CA TYR A 23 -7.51 5.80 10.44
C TYR A 23 -7.24 7.11 9.71
N HIS A 24 -6.26 7.11 8.83
CA HIS A 24 -5.96 8.24 7.95
C HIS A 24 -6.72 8.12 6.61
N GLY A 25 -6.75 6.94 6.03
CA GLY A 25 -7.46 6.64 4.79
C GLY A 25 -6.62 6.73 3.52
N ASP A 26 -5.49 7.43 3.57
CA ASP A 26 -4.56 7.53 2.43
C ASP A 26 -3.13 7.73 2.97
N PHE A 27 -2.67 6.78 3.76
CA PHE A 27 -1.41 6.89 4.50
C PHE A 27 -0.23 6.55 3.62
N THR A 28 0.23 7.55 2.87
CA THR A 28 1.41 7.46 2.00
C THR A 28 2.50 8.40 2.52
N LEU A 29 3.73 8.21 2.04
CA LEU A 29 4.84 9.09 2.41
C LEU A 29 4.61 10.52 1.92
N GLU A 30 3.88 10.70 0.85
CA GLU A 30 3.53 12.04 0.33
C GLU A 30 2.62 12.82 1.28
N ASN A 31 1.91 12.13 2.15
CA ASN A 31 0.99 12.74 3.11
C ASN A 31 1.61 12.91 4.50
N LEU A 32 2.94 12.83 4.58
CA LEU A 32 3.70 13.07 5.80
C LEU A 32 4.60 14.29 5.59
N ILE A 33 4.50 15.24 6.52
CA ILE A 33 5.38 16.41 6.54
C ILE A 33 6.27 16.28 7.77
N PHE A 34 7.58 16.30 7.54
CA PHE A 34 8.56 16.22 8.59
C PHE A 34 9.11 17.61 8.93
N ASN A 35 9.31 17.86 10.21
CA ASN A 35 10.20 18.89 10.69
C ASN A 35 11.25 18.20 11.57
N GLU A 36 12.15 18.99 12.20
CA GLU A 36 13.33 18.45 12.87
C GLU A 36 13.01 17.41 13.96
N GLU A 37 11.86 17.51 14.61
CA GLU A 37 11.57 16.68 15.79
C GLU A 37 10.25 15.92 15.68
N SER A 38 9.43 16.22 14.69
CA SER A 38 8.11 15.63 14.58
C SER A 38 7.69 15.49 13.14
N PHE A 39 6.55 14.83 12.95
CA PHE A 39 5.91 14.76 11.65
C PHE A 39 4.42 15.05 11.80
N THR A 40 3.82 15.50 10.71
CA THR A 40 2.38 15.77 10.63
C THR A 40 1.80 15.00 9.46
N MET A 41 0.70 14.32 9.69
CA MET A 41 -0.07 13.68 8.65
C MET A 41 -1.05 14.70 8.07
N ILE A 42 -1.14 14.73 6.74
CA ILE A 42 -2.02 15.64 6.01
C ILE A 42 -2.96 14.87 5.09
N ASP A 43 -3.99 15.52 4.63
CA ASP A 43 -4.96 15.02 3.64
C ASP A 43 -5.60 13.68 4.01
N PRO A 44 -6.20 13.57 5.20
CA PRO A 44 -6.95 12.37 5.55
C PRO A 44 -8.16 12.21 4.62
N VAL A 45 -8.52 10.97 4.34
CA VAL A 45 -9.61 10.63 3.43
C VAL A 45 -10.59 9.71 4.14
N SER A 46 -11.89 9.97 4.01
CA SER A 46 -12.91 9.02 4.47
C SER A 46 -12.93 7.81 3.54
N ILE A 47 -12.86 6.63 4.13
CA ILE A 47 -12.95 5.36 3.41
C ILE A 47 -13.98 4.48 4.11
N GLU A 48 -14.42 3.43 3.39
CA GLU A 48 -15.38 2.47 3.94
C GLU A 48 -14.75 1.56 4.99
N TYR A 49 -13.43 1.53 5.05
CA TYR A 49 -12.66 0.61 5.88
C TYR A 49 -12.11 1.36 7.09
N ASP A 50 -12.79 1.29 8.21
CA ASP A 50 -12.42 2.03 9.41
C ASP A 50 -11.43 1.24 10.29
N SER A 51 -10.26 0.95 9.74
CA SER A 51 -9.18 0.25 10.43
C SER A 51 -7.81 0.81 10.04
N TYR A 52 -6.95 1.02 11.04
CA TYR A 52 -5.57 1.44 10.80
C TYR A 52 -4.77 0.38 10.02
N ILE A 53 -5.25 -0.86 9.99
CA ILE A 53 -4.60 -1.93 9.22
C ILE A 53 -4.53 -1.55 7.74
N PHE A 54 -5.57 -0.89 7.23
CA PHE A 54 -5.54 -0.40 5.85
C PHE A 54 -4.53 0.73 5.66
N ASP A 55 -4.31 1.55 6.68
CA ASP A 55 -3.26 2.58 6.63
C ASP A 55 -1.87 1.94 6.51
N LEU A 56 -1.62 0.89 7.28
CA LEU A 56 -0.35 0.16 7.20
C LEU A 56 -0.19 -0.54 5.85
N ALA A 57 -1.25 -1.12 5.33
CA ALA A 57 -1.22 -1.70 3.98
C ALA A 57 -0.93 -0.64 2.93
N LYS A 58 -1.54 0.53 3.06
CA LYS A 58 -1.31 1.65 2.13
C LYS A 58 0.12 2.16 2.20
N LEU A 59 0.69 2.23 3.40
CA LEU A 59 2.08 2.63 3.58
C LEU A 59 3.05 1.67 2.85
N ARG A 60 2.75 0.39 2.83
CA ARG A 60 3.56 -0.59 2.11
C ARG A 60 3.57 -0.36 0.59
N GLN A 61 2.58 0.33 0.05
CA GLN A 61 2.59 0.73 -1.36
C GLN A 61 3.84 1.56 -1.67
N ASP A 62 4.30 2.37 -0.73
CA ASP A 62 5.54 3.12 -0.87
C ASP A 62 6.76 2.33 -0.39
N LEU A 63 6.68 1.70 0.77
CA LEU A 63 7.84 1.00 1.36
C LEU A 63 8.23 -0.25 0.58
N ASN A 64 7.27 -1.03 0.14
CA ASN A 64 7.50 -2.30 -0.55
C ASN A 64 7.50 -2.14 -2.07
N CYS A 65 6.48 -1.50 -2.61
CA CYS A 65 6.31 -1.33 -4.06
C CYS A 65 7.02 -0.09 -4.60
N LYS A 66 7.41 0.83 -3.73
CA LYS A 66 8.12 2.06 -4.09
C LYS A 66 7.33 2.92 -5.07
N TRP A 67 6.04 2.97 -4.88
CA TRP A 67 5.13 3.69 -5.77
C TRP A 67 5.53 5.16 -5.95
N PHE A 68 5.93 5.82 -4.85
CA PHE A 68 6.30 7.24 -4.90
C PHE A 68 7.58 7.51 -5.70
N LEU A 69 8.37 6.47 -5.99
CA LEU A 69 9.61 6.58 -6.79
C LEU A 69 9.46 6.07 -8.21
N ARG A 70 8.26 5.70 -8.65
CA ARG A 70 8.05 5.03 -9.94
C ARG A 70 8.56 5.82 -11.15
N ASP A 71 8.50 7.15 -11.06
CA ASP A 71 8.95 8.06 -12.14
C ASP A 71 10.32 8.69 -11.83
N LYS A 72 10.98 8.25 -10.79
CA LYS A 72 12.21 8.86 -10.33
C LYS A 72 13.38 7.91 -10.50
N ASN A 73 14.53 8.47 -10.86
CA ASN A 73 15.77 7.70 -10.96
C ASN A 73 16.51 7.71 -9.62
N ILE A 74 15.81 7.33 -8.56
CA ILE A 74 16.33 7.26 -7.21
C ILE A 74 16.09 5.85 -6.69
N LYS A 75 17.11 5.24 -6.09
CA LYS A 75 17.02 3.91 -5.53
C LYS A 75 17.29 3.97 -4.03
N LEU A 76 16.29 3.62 -3.27
CA LEU A 76 16.33 3.58 -1.81
C LEU A 76 15.96 2.19 -1.28
N ASP A 77 16.23 1.15 -2.06
CA ASP A 77 15.71 -0.21 -1.81
C ASP A 77 16.07 -0.70 -0.41
N VAL A 78 17.34 -0.57 0.00
CA VAL A 78 17.80 -1.04 1.31
C VAL A 78 17.16 -0.24 2.43
N LYS A 79 17.08 1.08 2.29
CA LYS A 79 16.50 1.95 3.32
C LYS A 79 15.01 1.68 3.49
N LEU A 80 14.29 1.53 2.39
CA LEU A 80 12.85 1.28 2.43
C LEU A 80 12.56 -0.11 2.99
N GLN A 81 13.37 -1.11 2.62
CA GLN A 81 13.24 -2.45 3.17
C GLN A 81 13.48 -2.46 4.68
N ASN A 82 14.52 -1.79 5.15
CA ASN A 82 14.81 -1.68 6.56
C ASN A 82 13.69 -0.98 7.32
N LEU A 83 13.12 0.06 6.75
CA LEU A 83 12.01 0.78 7.36
C LEU A 83 10.77 -0.10 7.45
N GLU A 84 10.45 -0.83 6.40
CA GLU A 84 9.35 -1.79 6.41
C GLU A 84 9.57 -2.84 7.49
N ASP A 85 10.77 -3.41 7.56
CA ASP A 85 11.11 -4.43 8.56
C ASP A 85 10.97 -3.89 9.99
N GLN A 86 11.41 -2.66 10.24
CA GLN A 86 11.30 -2.05 11.56
C GLN A 86 9.84 -1.82 11.97
N ILE A 87 9.04 -1.29 11.07
CA ILE A 87 7.62 -1.03 11.35
C ILE A 87 6.88 -2.34 11.60
N PHE A 88 7.04 -3.30 10.71
CA PHE A 88 6.27 -4.54 10.76
C PHE A 88 6.87 -5.59 11.71
N SER A 89 8.03 -5.33 12.33
CA SER A 89 8.46 -6.11 13.47
C SER A 89 7.51 -5.94 14.66
N LYS A 90 6.87 -4.78 14.74
CA LYS A 90 5.89 -4.46 15.80
C LYS A 90 4.45 -4.76 15.39
N PHE A 91 4.17 -4.72 14.09
CA PHE A 91 2.84 -4.87 13.52
C PHE A 91 2.79 -6.02 12.51
N GLY A 92 3.46 -7.13 12.81
CA GLY A 92 3.58 -8.26 11.89
C GLY A 92 2.23 -8.80 11.41
N PHE A 93 1.20 -8.75 12.26
CA PHE A 93 -0.14 -9.17 11.89
C PHE A 93 -0.77 -8.28 10.80
N ALA A 94 -0.26 -7.06 10.61
CA ALA A 94 -0.73 -6.14 9.58
C ALA A 94 0.06 -6.26 8.27
N LYS A 95 1.14 -7.05 8.25
CA LYS A 95 1.94 -7.28 7.05
C LYS A 95 1.28 -8.37 6.20
N ASN A 96 0.34 -7.95 5.38
CA ASN A 96 -0.46 -8.84 4.56
C ASN A 96 -0.39 -8.40 3.10
N ASP A 97 0.19 -9.25 2.25
CA ASP A 97 0.37 -8.92 0.84
C ASP A 97 -0.95 -8.78 0.09
N TYR A 98 -1.99 -9.48 0.51
CA TYR A 98 -3.30 -9.37 -0.14
C TYR A 98 -3.99 -8.05 0.18
N LEU A 99 -3.78 -7.51 1.38
CA LEU A 99 -4.22 -6.15 1.69
C LEU A 99 -3.45 -5.11 0.89
N LEU A 100 -2.15 -5.31 0.68
CA LEU A 100 -1.36 -4.44 -0.18
C LEU A 100 -1.87 -4.50 -1.62
N ILE A 101 -2.18 -5.68 -2.13
CA ILE A 101 -2.80 -5.84 -3.45
C ILE A 101 -4.10 -5.04 -3.53
N LEU A 102 -4.93 -5.12 -2.50
CA LEU A 102 -6.18 -4.36 -2.44
C LEU A 102 -5.93 -2.84 -2.55
N MET A 103 -4.89 -2.34 -1.88
CA MET A 103 -4.52 -0.94 -1.97
C MET A 103 -4.04 -0.57 -3.39
N LEU A 104 -3.26 -1.43 -4.02
CA LEU A 104 -2.83 -1.23 -5.41
C LEU A 104 -4.02 -1.23 -6.37
N LEU A 105 -5.02 -2.07 -6.14
CA LEU A 105 -6.24 -2.10 -6.95
C LEU A 105 -7.00 -0.78 -6.88
N ARG A 106 -7.00 -0.10 -5.74
CA ARG A 106 -7.64 1.22 -5.62
C ARG A 106 -7.02 2.23 -6.59
N VAL A 107 -5.70 2.18 -6.75
CA VAL A 107 -5.00 3.03 -7.71
C VAL A 107 -5.24 2.55 -9.14
N TYR A 108 -5.20 1.23 -9.34
CA TYR A 108 -5.41 0.62 -10.65
C TYR A 108 -6.70 1.10 -11.33
N LEU A 109 -7.77 1.24 -10.55
CA LEU A 109 -9.07 1.68 -11.09
C LEU A 109 -9.03 3.08 -11.70
N HIS A 110 -8.05 3.89 -11.34
CA HIS A 110 -7.88 5.25 -11.85
C HIS A 110 -6.86 5.33 -12.99
N THR A 111 -6.34 4.21 -13.45
CA THR A 111 -5.38 4.16 -14.56
C THR A 111 -6.08 3.73 -15.86
N LYS A 112 -5.43 3.99 -17.00
CA LYS A 112 -5.94 3.66 -18.32
C LYS A 112 -5.05 2.64 -19.01
N ASP A 113 -5.61 1.93 -19.98
CA ASP A 113 -4.86 0.99 -20.79
C ASP A 113 -3.66 1.69 -21.45
N GLY A 114 -2.50 1.03 -21.40
CA GLY A 114 -1.27 1.57 -21.94
C GLY A 114 -0.54 2.56 -21.04
N ASP A 115 -1.16 2.99 -19.95
CA ASP A 115 -0.56 3.87 -18.97
C ASP A 115 0.61 3.17 -18.26
N SER A 116 1.74 3.87 -18.13
CA SER A 116 2.91 3.34 -17.41
C SER A 116 2.60 3.03 -15.95
N ASN A 117 1.71 3.81 -15.32
CA ASN A 117 1.27 3.56 -13.96
C ASN A 117 0.51 2.24 -13.86
N ARG A 118 -0.35 1.94 -14.82
CA ARG A 118 -1.07 0.66 -14.86
C ARG A 118 -0.10 -0.50 -15.00
N LYS A 119 0.89 -0.38 -15.87
CA LYS A 119 1.91 -1.42 -16.04
C LYS A 119 2.69 -1.66 -14.76
N PHE A 120 3.06 -0.59 -14.08
CA PHE A 120 3.77 -0.67 -12.80
C PHE A 120 2.93 -1.44 -11.78
N ILE A 121 1.67 -1.06 -11.62
CA ILE A 121 0.78 -1.70 -10.64
C ILE A 121 0.58 -3.17 -10.96
N LEU A 122 0.34 -3.52 -12.22
CA LEU A 122 0.16 -4.92 -12.61
C LEU A 122 1.40 -5.75 -12.32
N LYS A 123 2.58 -5.20 -12.59
CA LYS A 123 3.85 -5.88 -12.28
C LYS A 123 3.96 -6.16 -10.78
N GLU A 124 3.64 -5.19 -9.94
CA GLU A 124 3.72 -5.36 -8.49
C GLU A 124 2.67 -6.31 -7.96
N ILE A 125 1.46 -6.26 -8.48
CA ILE A 125 0.40 -7.21 -8.11
C ILE A 125 0.83 -8.64 -8.45
N ASN A 126 1.38 -8.85 -9.64
CA ASN A 126 1.86 -10.17 -10.03
C ASN A 126 3.01 -10.66 -9.16
N ARG A 127 3.89 -9.76 -8.74
CA ARG A 127 4.98 -10.09 -7.82
C ARG A 127 4.46 -10.52 -6.44
N LEU A 128 3.43 -9.85 -5.96
CA LEU A 128 2.89 -10.08 -4.61
C LEU A 128 1.93 -11.28 -4.54
N TRP A 129 1.29 -11.61 -5.64
CA TRP A 129 0.31 -12.70 -5.66
C TRP A 129 1.02 -14.06 -5.57
N LYS A 130 0.65 -14.84 -4.59
CA LYS A 130 1.24 -16.18 -4.38
C LYS A 130 0.18 -17.26 -4.31
#